data_224accafcd1833e3fb0b9cfbf20515d0
#
_entry.id   224accafcd1833e3fb0b9cfbf20515d0
#
_cell.length_a   1.000
_cell.length_b   1.000
_cell.length_c   1.000
_cell.angle_alpha   90.00
_cell.angle_beta   90.00
_cell.angle_gamma   90.00
#
_symmetry.space_group_name_H-M   'P 1'
#
loop_
_entity.id
_entity.type
_entity.pdbx_description
1 polymer ?
#
loop_
_entity_poly.entity_id
_entity_poly.type
_entity_poly.pdbx_seq_one_letter_code
_entity_poly.pdbx_strand_id
1 'polypeptide(L)'
;SVGLNKTDSDTGKTLSGAVFDLYKKEGTKVASGLTTDAKGQIQVNDLKPGDYYFVETAAPAGYELNDSKLNFTVELQTTTKVATVSATNAEKT
;
A
#
# COMPACT_ATOMS: atom_id res chain seq x y z
N SER A 1 -5.36 -0.93 -11.85
CA SER A 1 -4.26 -0.21 -11.18
C SER A 1 -4.65 0.21 -9.78
N VAL A 2 -3.69 0.28 -8.89
CA VAL A 2 -3.88 0.76 -7.52
C VAL A 2 -2.76 1.72 -7.14
N GLY A 3 -3.13 2.80 -6.43
CA GLY A 3 -2.18 3.71 -5.83
C GLY A 3 -2.27 3.65 -4.32
N LEU A 4 -1.13 3.50 -3.64
CA LEU A 4 -1.06 3.52 -2.18
C LEU A 4 -0.34 4.79 -1.74
N ASN A 5 -0.89 5.46 -0.73
CA ASN A 5 -0.28 6.65 -0.12
C ASN A 5 0.05 6.35 1.34
N LYS A 6 1.28 6.60 1.73
CA LYS A 6 1.79 6.33 3.08
C LYS A 6 2.04 7.64 3.81
N THR A 7 1.45 7.78 5.00
CA THR A 7 1.57 9.01 5.80
C THR A 7 1.81 8.71 7.28
N ASP A 8 2.36 9.71 7.98
CA ASP A 8 2.48 9.72 9.45
C ASP A 8 1.07 9.85 10.04
N SER A 9 0.73 9.00 11.01
CA SER A 9 -0.61 8.97 11.60
C SER A 9 -0.95 10.25 12.37
N ASP A 10 0.04 10.99 12.84
CA ASP A 10 -0.19 12.20 13.62
C ASP A 10 -0.07 13.49 12.80
N THR A 11 0.91 13.56 11.91
CA THR A 11 1.24 14.80 11.19
C THR A 11 0.70 14.83 9.76
N GLY A 12 0.37 13.67 9.19
CA GLY A 12 -0.03 13.57 7.79
C GLY A 12 1.12 13.69 6.80
N LYS A 13 2.36 13.75 7.29
CA LYS A 13 3.54 13.84 6.43
C LYS A 13 3.71 12.56 5.62
N THR A 14 4.05 12.70 4.34
CA THR A 14 4.30 11.54 3.48
C THR A 14 5.57 10.80 3.89
N LEU A 15 5.53 9.46 3.83
CA LEU A 15 6.63 8.62 4.31
C LEU A 15 7.19 7.77 3.17
N SER A 16 8.48 7.92 2.89
CA SER A 16 9.20 7.06 1.96
C SER A 16 9.84 5.88 2.70
N GLY A 17 10.16 4.82 1.98
CA GLY A 17 10.89 3.69 2.53
C GLY A 17 10.05 2.64 3.24
N ALA A 18 8.74 2.75 3.23
CA ALA A 18 7.87 1.68 3.72
C ALA A 18 7.79 0.58 2.64
N VAL A 19 7.90 -0.68 3.06
CA VAL A 19 7.90 -1.81 2.14
C VAL A 19 6.63 -2.64 2.33
N PHE A 20 5.99 -2.99 1.22
CA PHE A 20 4.74 -3.75 1.22
C PHE A 20 4.81 -4.95 0.31
N ASP A 21 4.03 -5.98 0.65
CA ASP A 21 3.71 -7.07 -0.25
C ASP A 21 2.25 -6.95 -0.66
N LEU A 22 1.94 -7.38 -1.87
CA LEU A 22 0.59 -7.35 -2.43
C LEU A 22 0.09 -8.77 -2.65
N TYR A 23 -1.11 -9.05 -2.15
CA TYR A 23 -1.74 -10.36 -2.24
C TYR A 23 -3.14 -10.27 -2.84
N LYS A 24 -3.57 -11.37 -3.47
CA LYS A 24 -4.98 -11.57 -3.75
C LYS A 24 -5.70 -11.94 -2.47
N LYS A 25 -6.99 -11.67 -2.39
CA LYS A 25 -7.81 -11.98 -1.21
C LYS A 25 -7.64 -13.42 -0.72
N GLU A 26 -7.45 -14.36 -1.62
CA GLU A 26 -7.25 -15.78 -1.31
C GLU A 26 -5.90 -16.10 -0.69
N GLY A 27 -4.96 -15.15 -0.71
CA GLY A 27 -3.63 -15.31 -0.13
C GLY A 27 -2.49 -15.51 -1.11
N THR A 28 -2.76 -15.52 -2.42
CA THR A 28 -1.71 -15.64 -3.44
C THR A 28 -0.92 -14.34 -3.54
N LYS A 29 0.39 -14.41 -3.40
CA LYS A 29 1.26 -13.23 -3.52
C LYS A 29 1.35 -12.77 -4.98
N VAL A 30 1.03 -11.51 -5.20
CA VAL A 30 1.08 -10.89 -6.53
C VAL A 30 2.40 -10.16 -6.75
N ALA A 31 2.88 -9.46 -5.72
CA ALA A 31 4.12 -8.69 -5.79
C ALA A 31 4.72 -8.55 -4.40
N SER A 32 6.03 -8.34 -4.33
CA SER A 32 6.73 -8.17 -3.06
C SER A 32 7.76 -7.07 -3.16
N GLY A 33 8.18 -6.55 -2.01
CA GLY A 33 9.21 -5.53 -1.96
C GLY A 33 8.80 -4.19 -2.55
N LEU A 34 7.51 -3.89 -2.58
CA LEU A 34 7.00 -2.61 -3.08
C LEU A 34 7.32 -1.52 -2.05
N THR A 35 8.12 -0.54 -2.45
CA THR A 35 8.64 0.48 -1.54
C THR A 35 8.07 1.85 -1.89
N THR A 36 7.62 2.59 -0.86
CA THR A 36 7.11 3.94 -1.08
C THR A 36 8.24 4.87 -1.55
N ASP A 37 7.91 5.71 -2.53
CA ASP A 37 8.85 6.67 -3.12
C ASP A 37 9.00 7.93 -2.25
N ALA A 38 9.69 8.94 -2.75
CA ALA A 38 9.92 10.19 -2.02
C ALA A 38 8.62 10.92 -1.65
N LYS A 39 7.53 10.61 -2.35
CA LYS A 39 6.20 11.19 -2.09
C LYS A 39 5.32 10.26 -1.26
N GLY A 40 5.87 9.17 -0.75
CA GLY A 40 5.12 8.20 0.04
C GLY A 40 4.17 7.36 -0.77
N GLN A 41 4.42 7.16 -2.06
CA GLN A 41 3.49 6.50 -2.96
C GLN A 41 4.03 5.20 -3.52
N ILE A 42 3.12 4.24 -3.72
CA ILE A 42 3.36 3.02 -4.49
C ILE A 42 2.27 2.98 -5.56
N GLN A 43 2.64 2.62 -6.78
CA GLN A 43 1.68 2.41 -7.84
C GLN A 43 1.89 1.03 -8.46
N VAL A 44 0.81 0.27 -8.60
CA VAL A 44 0.84 -1.05 -9.24
C VAL A 44 -0.13 -1.03 -10.41
N ASN A 45 0.37 -1.34 -11.59
CA ASN A 45 -0.42 -1.33 -12.84
C ASN A 45 -0.76 -2.75 -13.28
N ASP A 46 -1.69 -2.85 -14.20
CA ASP A 46 -2.06 -4.11 -14.87
C ASP A 46 -2.61 -5.19 -13.94
N LEU A 47 -3.29 -4.79 -12.87
CA LEU A 47 -3.97 -5.72 -12.00
C LEU A 47 -5.29 -6.15 -12.62
N LYS A 48 -5.55 -7.45 -12.58
CA LYS A 48 -6.85 -8.01 -13.02
C LYS A 48 -7.93 -7.62 -12.02
N PRO A 49 -9.20 -7.51 -12.46
CA PRO A 49 -10.30 -7.24 -11.53
C PRO A 49 -10.36 -8.28 -10.41
N GLY A 50 -10.67 -7.83 -9.21
CA GLY A 50 -10.80 -8.69 -8.05
C GLY A 50 -10.42 -7.97 -6.75
N ASP A 51 -10.45 -8.72 -5.67
CA ASP A 51 -10.12 -8.22 -4.34
C ASP A 51 -8.67 -8.54 -3.99
N TYR A 52 -8.00 -7.56 -3.39
CA TYR A 52 -6.58 -7.64 -3.05
C TYR A 52 -6.34 -7.03 -1.68
N TYR A 53 -5.15 -7.25 -1.12
CA TYR A 53 -4.72 -6.51 0.07
C TYR A 53 -3.21 -6.30 0.07
N PHE A 54 -2.78 -5.19 0.67
CA PHE A 54 -1.38 -4.92 0.97
C PHE A 54 -1.07 -5.28 2.41
N VAL A 55 0.15 -5.76 2.64
CA VAL A 55 0.69 -5.98 3.99
C VAL A 55 2.05 -5.33 4.07
N GLU A 56 2.25 -4.45 5.05
CA GLU A 56 3.54 -3.81 5.28
C GLU A 56 4.51 -4.82 5.89
N THR A 57 5.68 -4.96 5.27
CA THR A 57 6.73 -5.88 5.75
C THR A 57 7.88 -5.15 6.43
N ALA A 58 8.04 -3.86 6.16
CA ALA A 58 9.03 -3.02 6.82
C ALA A 58 8.53 -1.60 6.94
N ALA A 59 8.62 -1.03 8.14
CA ALA A 59 8.23 0.35 8.38
C ALA A 59 9.36 1.30 7.98
N PRO A 60 9.05 2.58 7.67
CA PRO A 60 10.08 3.60 7.51
C PRO A 60 10.91 3.75 8.78
N ALA A 61 12.15 4.21 8.65
CA ALA A 61 13.02 4.43 9.81
C ALA A 61 12.36 5.36 10.82
N GLY A 62 12.35 4.97 12.08
CA GLY A 62 11.73 5.75 13.15
C GLY A 62 10.24 5.55 13.35
N TYR A 63 9.64 4.58 12.61
CA TYR A 63 8.22 4.30 12.70
C TYR A 63 7.95 2.86 13.11
N GLU A 64 6.81 2.65 13.76
CA GLU A 64 6.37 1.31 14.16
C GLU A 64 5.76 0.58 12.96
N LEU A 65 5.99 -0.72 12.86
CA LEU A 65 5.40 -1.56 11.83
C LEU A 65 3.89 -1.65 12.04
N ASN A 66 3.13 -1.42 10.97
CA ASN A 66 1.69 -1.63 10.96
C ASN A 66 1.39 -2.68 9.87
N ASP A 67 1.24 -3.93 10.28
CA ASP A 67 1.05 -5.05 9.38
C ASP A 67 -0.43 -5.41 9.15
N SER A 68 -1.34 -4.53 9.49
CA SER A 68 -2.76 -4.71 9.20
C SER A 68 -2.97 -4.82 7.69
N LYS A 69 -3.91 -5.69 7.30
CA LYS A 69 -4.26 -5.85 5.89
C LYS A 69 -4.99 -4.62 5.37
N LEU A 70 -4.52 -4.09 4.25
CA LEU A 70 -5.13 -2.94 3.58
C LEU A 70 -5.90 -3.44 2.38
N ASN A 71 -7.18 -3.73 2.59
CA ASN A 71 -8.03 -4.32 1.56
C ASN A 71 -8.46 -3.29 0.53
N PHE A 72 -8.49 -3.70 -0.75
CA PHE A 72 -9.04 -2.87 -1.82
C PHE A 72 -9.57 -3.77 -2.94
N THR A 73 -10.39 -3.18 -3.79
CA THR A 73 -10.99 -3.88 -4.92
C THR A 73 -10.60 -3.19 -6.22
N VAL A 74 -10.14 -3.99 -7.19
CA VAL A 74 -9.94 -3.52 -8.57
C VAL A 74 -11.20 -3.90 -9.35
N GLU A 75 -11.89 -2.89 -9.88
CA GLU A 75 -13.12 -3.09 -10.62
C GLU A 75 -12.84 -3.49 -12.06
N LEU A 76 -13.80 -4.18 -12.68
CA LEU A 76 -13.75 -4.49 -14.10
C LEU A 76 -13.72 -3.17 -14.87
N GLN A 77 -12.68 -2.99 -15.67
CA GLN A 77 -12.35 -1.68 -16.20
C GLN A 77 -12.73 -1.45 -17.64
N THR A 78 -13.50 -0.42 -17.86
CA THR A 78 -13.66 0.20 -19.17
C THR A 78 -13.15 1.64 -19.17
N THR A 79 -12.57 2.10 -18.06
CA THR A 79 -12.13 3.48 -17.86
C THR A 79 -10.76 3.49 -17.17
N THR A 80 -10.22 4.71 -16.96
CA THR A 80 -8.92 4.91 -16.31
C THR A 80 -9.01 5.00 -14.79
N LYS A 81 -10.08 4.50 -14.20
CA LYS A 81 -10.28 4.58 -12.76
C LYS A 81 -9.22 3.78 -12.01
N VAL A 82 -8.58 4.41 -11.02
CA VAL A 82 -7.52 3.83 -10.20
C VAL A 82 -8.03 3.65 -8.77
N ALA A 83 -7.86 2.45 -8.22
CA ALA A 83 -8.15 2.22 -6.80
C ALA A 83 -7.12 2.95 -5.94
N THR A 84 -7.55 3.53 -4.83
CA THR A 84 -6.67 4.26 -3.93
C THR A 84 -6.69 3.63 -2.55
N VAL A 85 -5.50 3.43 -1.97
CA VAL A 85 -5.34 2.89 -0.62
C VAL A 85 -4.54 3.88 0.21
N SER A 86 -5.00 4.16 1.42
CA SER A 86 -4.28 5.00 2.36
C SER A 86 -3.72 4.14 3.49
N ALA A 87 -2.47 4.38 3.85
CA ALA A 87 -1.79 3.65 4.92
C ALA A 87 -1.08 4.64 5.84
N THR A 88 -1.05 4.33 7.15
CA THR A 88 -0.40 5.18 8.14
C THR A 88 0.57 4.39 9.01
N ASN A 89 1.57 5.08 9.56
CA ASN A 89 2.45 4.54 10.60
C ASN A 89 2.55 5.55 11.72
N ALA A 90 2.68 5.05 12.94
CA ALA A 90 2.94 5.88 14.12
C ALA A 90 4.44 5.93 14.37
N GLU A 91 4.93 7.10 14.80
CA GLU A 91 6.33 7.23 15.20
C GLU A 91 6.63 6.37 16.43
N LYS A 92 7.84 5.84 16.49
CA LYS A 92 8.34 5.15 17.69
C LYS A 92 8.57 6.18 18.77
N THR A 93 8.15 5.84 19.97
CA THR A 93 8.40 6.68 21.15
C THR A 93 9.66 6.26 21.90
#